data_208db05a9c64f5c95111e8add0ec2442
#
_entry.id   208db05a9c64f5c95111e8add0ec2442
#
_cell.length_a   1.000
_cell.length_b   1.000
_cell.length_c   1.000
_cell.angle_alpha   90.00
_cell.angle_beta   90.00
_cell.angle_gamma   90.00
#
_symmetry.space_group_name_H-M   'P 1'
#
loop_
_entity.id
_entity.type
_entity.pdbx_description
1 polymer ?
#
loop_
_entity_poly.entity_id
_entity_poly.type
_entity_poly.pdbx_seq_one_letter_code
_entity_poly.pdbx_strand_id
1 'polypeptide(L)'
;MKKIIFTSLMLSSYVVAATLSPVQENSLIIYNSNVGLVHEKRDLSLRKNDTSINYEDVASSINTDSVNISIDPSVTLFSQQYRYDKLTQAKLLDAHIGKKVEVRRLKNRNEFQIISATLLSHNGSQAIVKTLDYKIITVQSKDIQFDTIPSELITKPSLVWNINASKDLDTSLELDYLIKNITFKSDYILNLNEKTSSLNGWISINNRSGKAFKNTTLSLLAGDLNRAPQQNIRLYKARAVSVMADAPQVAHKAFEGYHFYTIPFKVNLANNEKTQIKFLSQDNIPTTKNYEATLNNPLYLMGERKSDVLQYVSLEKLTMALPKGIIRTYGTLEGKKVLLGETNISHTPKDTPIKLKLGTNFDLKVKQTLLKRDDTKERFDVSVKYTLANHSDEPKQVTLFIPFNKNSDSHVTTKEKYRFTKGNLVTFTLTIPANETKEFQVNFKSKR
;
A
#
# COMPACT_ATOMS: atom_id res chain seq x y z
N MET A 1 32.71 39.55 -70.60
CA MET A 1 32.05 38.35 -70.07
C MET A 1 32.05 38.49 -68.52
N LYS A 2 30.87 38.90 -67.97
CA LYS A 2 30.71 39.06 -66.51
C LYS A 2 30.22 37.69 -65.97
N LYS A 3 31.01 37.06 -65.07
CA LYS A 3 30.61 35.85 -64.35
C LYS A 3 29.73 36.27 -63.18
N ILE A 4 28.47 35.87 -63.18
CA ILE A 4 27.58 36.00 -62.06
C ILE A 4 27.81 34.76 -61.19
N ILE A 5 28.29 34.99 -59.96
CA ILE A 5 28.43 33.94 -58.92
C ILE A 5 27.07 33.91 -58.17
N PHE A 6 26.31 32.83 -58.30
CA PHE A 6 25.10 32.57 -57.51
C PHE A 6 25.55 31.96 -56.17
N THR A 7 25.50 32.76 -55.12
CA THR A 7 25.72 32.27 -53.75
C THR A 7 24.37 31.73 -53.25
N SER A 8 24.26 30.39 -53.27
CA SER A 8 23.11 29.69 -52.63
C SER A 8 23.21 29.77 -51.15
N LEU A 9 22.36 30.61 -50.54
CA LEU A 9 22.19 30.68 -49.09
C LEU A 9 21.33 29.48 -48.64
N MET A 10 21.99 28.42 -48.14
CA MET A 10 21.27 27.34 -47.45
C MET A 10 20.74 27.89 -46.11
N LEU A 11 19.45 28.19 -46.07
CA LEU A 11 18.73 28.38 -44.82
C LEU A 11 18.61 26.98 -44.15
N SER A 12 19.48 26.71 -43.18
CA SER A 12 19.25 25.62 -42.25
C SER A 12 18.09 26.04 -41.35
N SER A 13 16.91 25.47 -41.59
CA SER A 13 15.79 25.57 -40.68
C SER A 13 16.13 24.83 -39.39
N TYR A 14 16.50 25.55 -38.34
CA TYR A 14 16.57 25.00 -37.01
C TYR A 14 15.14 24.64 -36.59
N VAL A 15 14.82 23.37 -36.51
CA VAL A 15 13.62 22.89 -35.82
C VAL A 15 13.87 23.16 -34.33
N VAL A 16 13.33 24.24 -33.83
CA VAL A 16 13.31 24.55 -32.40
C VAL A 16 12.21 23.68 -31.81
N ALA A 17 12.60 22.66 -31.08
CA ALA A 17 11.65 21.83 -30.33
C ALA A 17 11.11 22.60 -29.12
N ALA A 18 9.86 22.37 -28.76
CA ALA A 18 9.23 22.87 -27.55
C ALA A 18 10.13 22.62 -26.33
N THR A 19 10.27 23.65 -25.48
CA THR A 19 11.12 23.58 -24.29
C THR A 19 10.23 23.43 -23.04
N LEU A 20 10.47 22.34 -22.28
CA LEU A 20 9.85 22.08 -20.99
C LEU A 20 10.82 22.34 -19.85
N SER A 21 10.37 23.07 -18.82
CA SER A 21 11.13 23.23 -17.57
C SER A 21 11.20 21.90 -16.78
N PRO A 22 12.10 21.77 -15.80
CA PRO A 22 11.98 20.74 -14.77
C PRO A 22 10.60 20.81 -14.09
N VAL A 23 10.19 19.69 -13.45
CA VAL A 23 8.94 19.65 -12.68
C VAL A 23 8.97 20.69 -11.56
N GLN A 24 8.01 21.62 -11.56
CA GLN A 24 7.87 22.66 -10.55
C GLN A 24 7.01 22.23 -9.39
N GLU A 25 5.89 21.61 -9.70
CA GLU A 25 4.98 21.05 -8.71
C GLU A 25 4.72 19.59 -9.04
N ASN A 26 4.77 18.75 -8.02
CA ASN A 26 4.33 17.39 -8.14
C ASN A 26 3.55 16.93 -6.91
N SER A 27 2.53 16.16 -7.14
CA SER A 27 1.81 15.45 -6.10
C SER A 27 1.56 14.00 -6.49
N LEU A 28 1.47 13.17 -5.46
CA LEU A 28 1.26 11.73 -5.60
C LEU A 28 0.17 11.29 -4.64
N ILE A 29 -0.88 10.69 -5.16
CA ILE A 29 -1.91 10.02 -4.37
C ILE A 29 -1.72 8.52 -4.52
N ILE A 30 -1.45 7.80 -3.42
CA ILE A 30 -1.29 6.35 -3.44
C ILE A 30 -2.57 5.69 -2.93
N TYR A 31 -3.08 4.75 -3.70
CA TYR A 31 -4.28 3.96 -3.38
C TYR A 31 -3.91 2.60 -2.78
N ASN A 32 -4.79 2.01 -1.98
CA ASN A 32 -4.58 0.66 -1.41
C ASN A 32 -4.44 -0.46 -2.47
N SER A 33 -4.82 -0.19 -3.72
CA SER A 33 -4.96 -1.17 -4.80
C SER A 33 -3.75 -1.25 -5.74
N ASN A 34 -2.53 -0.96 -5.27
CA ASN A 34 -1.31 -0.97 -6.08
C ASN A 34 -1.34 0.04 -7.25
N VAL A 35 -1.91 1.20 -7.01
CA VAL A 35 -2.07 2.29 -7.97
C VAL A 35 -1.68 3.61 -7.32
N GLY A 36 -1.09 4.51 -8.10
CA GLY A 36 -0.89 5.91 -7.75
C GLY A 36 -1.45 6.82 -8.82
N LEU A 37 -1.93 8.00 -8.43
CA LEU A 37 -2.22 9.12 -9.33
C LEU A 37 -1.10 10.15 -9.16
N VAL A 38 -0.42 10.43 -10.25
CA VAL A 38 0.64 11.45 -10.32
C VAL A 38 0.05 12.69 -10.95
N HIS A 39 0.30 13.83 -10.35
CA HIS A 39 0.06 15.15 -10.91
C HIS A 39 1.38 15.90 -10.99
N GLU A 40 1.71 16.45 -12.15
CA GLU A 40 2.92 17.23 -12.39
C GLU A 40 2.59 18.50 -13.15
N LYS A 41 3.27 19.60 -12.78
CA LYS A 41 3.20 20.88 -13.47
C LYS A 41 4.59 21.32 -13.91
N ARG A 42 4.69 21.76 -15.18
CA ARG A 42 5.92 22.29 -15.76
C ARG A 42 5.61 23.54 -16.58
N ASP A 43 6.55 24.48 -16.66
CA ASP A 43 6.45 25.55 -17.64
C ASP A 43 6.80 25.02 -19.03
N LEU A 44 6.10 25.54 -20.01
CA LEU A 44 6.20 25.17 -21.41
C LEU A 44 6.36 26.43 -22.26
N SER A 45 7.45 26.48 -23.03
CA SER A 45 7.68 27.51 -24.04
C SER A 45 7.52 26.90 -25.43
N LEU A 46 6.61 27.45 -26.21
CA LEU A 46 6.30 27.06 -27.59
C LEU A 46 6.59 28.18 -28.54
N ARG A 47 7.01 27.84 -29.75
CA ARG A 47 7.07 28.72 -30.90
C ARG A 47 5.93 28.41 -31.84
N LYS A 48 5.50 29.41 -32.60
CA LYS A 48 4.51 29.24 -33.67
C LYS A 48 4.97 28.13 -34.61
N ASN A 49 4.06 27.21 -34.93
CA ASN A 49 4.26 26.04 -35.76
C ASN A 49 5.15 24.92 -35.10
N ASP A 50 5.42 24.96 -33.79
CA ASP A 50 5.93 23.80 -33.12
C ASP A 50 4.97 22.60 -33.30
N THR A 51 5.53 21.44 -33.64
CA THR A 51 4.76 20.24 -34.00
C THR A 51 4.82 19.13 -32.98
N SER A 52 5.67 19.26 -31.96
CA SER A 52 5.81 18.22 -30.95
C SER A 52 6.22 18.74 -29.58
N ILE A 53 5.75 18.06 -28.52
CA ILE A 53 6.22 18.22 -27.15
C ILE A 53 6.75 16.86 -26.70
N ASN A 54 7.97 16.82 -26.16
CA ASN A 54 8.56 15.65 -25.55
C ASN A 54 8.58 15.82 -24.02
N TYR A 55 7.73 15.07 -23.31
CA TYR A 55 7.63 15.07 -21.86
C TYR A 55 8.38 13.88 -21.29
N GLU A 56 9.62 14.10 -20.89
CA GLU A 56 10.50 13.07 -20.35
C GLU A 56 10.27 12.80 -18.86
N ASP A 57 10.73 11.63 -18.41
CA ASP A 57 10.78 11.20 -17.01
C ASP A 57 9.39 10.97 -16.41
N VAL A 58 8.47 10.35 -17.17
CA VAL A 58 7.26 9.76 -16.62
C VAL A 58 7.58 8.40 -15.98
N ALA A 59 6.69 7.90 -15.12
CA ALA A 59 6.90 6.57 -14.53
C ALA A 59 6.85 5.47 -15.61
N SER A 60 7.78 4.50 -15.58
CA SER A 60 7.75 3.40 -16.56
C SER A 60 6.55 2.47 -16.40
N SER A 61 5.86 2.51 -15.25
CA SER A 61 4.61 1.78 -14.97
C SER A 61 3.35 2.60 -15.27
N ILE A 62 3.46 3.67 -16.02
CA ILE A 62 2.33 4.53 -16.42
C ILE A 62 1.22 3.72 -17.11
N ASN A 63 -0.02 4.05 -16.80
CA ASN A 63 -1.16 3.66 -17.62
C ASN A 63 -1.41 4.75 -18.67
N THR A 64 -1.01 4.50 -19.90
CA THR A 64 -1.09 5.47 -21.00
C THR A 64 -2.52 5.91 -21.33
N ASP A 65 -3.51 5.06 -21.05
CA ASP A 65 -4.93 5.36 -21.28
C ASP A 65 -5.52 6.30 -20.22
N SER A 66 -4.79 6.54 -19.14
CA SER A 66 -5.20 7.42 -18.04
C SER A 66 -4.59 8.81 -18.10
N VAL A 67 -3.81 9.09 -19.13
CA VAL A 67 -3.12 10.37 -19.28
C VAL A 67 -4.14 11.45 -19.56
N ASN A 68 -4.14 12.47 -18.71
CA ASN A 68 -4.93 13.68 -18.86
C ASN A 68 -3.98 14.88 -18.87
N ILE A 69 -4.00 15.63 -19.96
CA ILE A 69 -3.17 16.83 -20.16
C ILE A 69 -4.03 18.07 -20.13
N SER A 70 -3.59 19.09 -19.40
CA SER A 70 -4.13 20.43 -19.43
C SER A 70 -3.07 21.39 -19.98
N ILE A 71 -3.38 22.03 -21.09
CA ILE A 71 -2.51 22.96 -21.81
C ILE A 71 -3.35 24.11 -22.36
N ASP A 72 -2.72 25.24 -22.70
CA ASP A 72 -3.41 26.40 -23.26
C ASP A 72 -4.27 26.05 -24.50
N PRO A 73 -5.51 26.51 -24.60
CA PRO A 73 -6.43 26.19 -25.71
C PRO A 73 -5.93 26.59 -27.09
N SER A 74 -4.92 27.47 -27.20
CA SER A 74 -4.29 27.83 -28.48
C SER A 74 -3.37 26.74 -29.04
N VAL A 75 -3.12 25.66 -28.28
CA VAL A 75 -2.37 24.51 -28.71
C VAL A 75 -3.31 23.36 -29.04
N THR A 76 -3.30 22.93 -30.30
CA THR A 76 -4.08 21.77 -30.74
C THR A 76 -3.28 20.48 -30.55
N LEU A 77 -3.82 19.53 -29.79
CA LEU A 77 -3.24 18.21 -29.59
C LEU A 77 -3.85 17.21 -30.59
N PHE A 78 -3.02 16.54 -31.41
CA PHE A 78 -3.48 15.57 -32.41
C PHE A 78 -3.32 14.13 -31.98
N SER A 79 -2.18 13.79 -31.34
CA SER A 79 -1.89 12.42 -30.94
C SER A 79 -0.90 12.37 -29.78
N GLN A 80 -0.91 11.23 -29.07
CA GLN A 80 -0.02 10.92 -27.97
C GLN A 80 0.67 9.58 -28.24
N GLN A 81 1.96 9.53 -27.96
CA GLN A 81 2.77 8.32 -28.03
C GLN A 81 3.54 8.15 -26.72
N TYR A 82 3.53 6.96 -26.16
CA TYR A 82 4.45 6.59 -25.10
C TYR A 82 5.68 5.95 -25.72
N ARG A 83 6.86 6.47 -25.40
CA ARG A 83 8.16 5.98 -25.91
C ARG A 83 9.11 5.70 -24.75
N TYR A 84 9.68 4.51 -24.78
CA TYR A 84 10.70 4.09 -23.82
C TYR A 84 11.56 3.00 -24.45
N ASP A 85 12.77 3.37 -24.84
CA ASP A 85 13.76 2.44 -25.37
C ASP A 85 14.65 1.98 -24.21
N LYS A 86 14.21 0.90 -23.52
CA LYS A 86 15.07 0.29 -22.50
C LYS A 86 16.41 -0.03 -23.13
N LEU A 87 17.47 0.66 -22.66
CA LEU A 87 18.79 0.54 -23.24
C LEU A 87 19.30 -0.89 -23.07
N THR A 88 19.47 -1.59 -24.18
CA THR A 88 20.05 -2.93 -24.25
C THR A 88 21.11 -2.97 -25.33
N GLN A 89 22.03 -3.94 -25.27
CA GLN A 89 23.05 -4.09 -26.30
C GLN A 89 22.42 -4.30 -27.71
N ALA A 90 21.34 -5.05 -27.81
CA ALA A 90 20.63 -5.23 -29.07
C ALA A 90 20.12 -3.90 -29.64
N LYS A 91 19.47 -3.07 -28.83
CA LYS A 91 18.99 -1.74 -29.25
C LYS A 91 20.13 -0.81 -29.69
N LEU A 92 21.28 -0.86 -28.99
CA LEU A 92 22.46 -0.11 -29.40
C LEU A 92 23.04 -0.59 -30.72
N LEU A 93 23.11 -1.90 -30.94
CA LEU A 93 23.53 -2.49 -32.19
C LEU A 93 22.61 -2.08 -33.33
N ASP A 94 21.26 -2.24 -33.15
CA ASP A 94 20.27 -1.82 -34.14
C ASP A 94 20.46 -0.36 -34.58
N ALA A 95 20.63 0.53 -33.59
CA ALA A 95 20.77 1.96 -33.82
C ALA A 95 22.17 2.38 -34.40
N HIS A 96 23.13 1.46 -34.43
CA HIS A 96 24.46 1.71 -34.96
C HIS A 96 24.72 0.99 -36.30
N ILE A 97 23.76 0.30 -36.89
CA ILE A 97 23.91 -0.27 -38.21
C ILE A 97 24.26 0.86 -39.23
N GLY A 98 25.32 0.68 -39.98
CA GLY A 98 25.90 1.68 -40.90
C GLY A 98 26.76 2.75 -40.23
N LYS A 99 26.85 2.78 -38.89
CA LYS A 99 27.64 3.76 -38.13
C LYS A 99 28.98 3.16 -37.66
N LYS A 100 29.90 4.05 -37.29
CA LYS A 100 31.21 3.68 -36.74
C LYS A 100 31.01 3.12 -35.32
N VAL A 101 31.74 2.06 -35.01
CA VAL A 101 31.81 1.39 -33.72
C VAL A 101 33.26 1.02 -33.41
N GLU A 102 33.56 0.77 -32.16
CA GLU A 102 34.83 0.21 -31.72
C GLU A 102 34.66 -1.26 -31.39
N VAL A 103 35.66 -2.08 -31.76
CA VAL A 103 35.66 -3.54 -31.56
C VAL A 103 36.88 -3.91 -30.73
N ARG A 104 36.65 -4.48 -29.56
CA ARG A 104 37.71 -5.02 -28.74
C ARG A 104 38.09 -6.41 -29.19
N ARG A 105 39.31 -6.58 -29.66
CA ARG A 105 39.85 -7.89 -30.13
C ARG A 105 41.06 -8.31 -29.32
N LEU A 106 41.18 -9.61 -29.08
CA LEU A 106 42.36 -10.18 -28.46
C LEU A 106 43.53 -10.11 -29.47
N LYS A 107 44.63 -9.42 -29.10
CA LYS A 107 45.88 -9.34 -29.91
C LYS A 107 46.80 -10.48 -29.54
N ASN A 108 46.97 -10.75 -28.24
CA ASN A 108 47.81 -11.82 -27.66
C ASN A 108 47.07 -12.41 -26.44
N ARG A 109 47.63 -13.46 -25.80
CA ARG A 109 47.01 -14.12 -24.63
C ARG A 109 46.53 -13.18 -23.50
N ASN A 110 47.16 -12.01 -23.35
CA ASN A 110 46.88 -11.04 -22.25
C ASN A 110 46.69 -9.60 -22.74
N GLU A 111 46.67 -9.35 -24.06
CA GLU A 111 46.60 -7.99 -24.62
C GLU A 111 45.39 -7.86 -25.53
N PHE A 112 44.55 -6.84 -25.30
CA PHE A 112 43.48 -6.45 -26.19
C PHE A 112 43.86 -5.25 -27.03
N GLN A 113 43.37 -5.20 -28.26
CA GLN A 113 43.43 -4.00 -29.10
C GLN A 113 42.01 -3.58 -29.46
N ILE A 114 41.82 -2.26 -29.58
CA ILE A 114 40.57 -1.69 -30.08
C ILE A 114 40.75 -1.32 -31.52
N ILE A 115 39.84 -1.76 -32.36
CA ILE A 115 39.82 -1.41 -33.80
C ILE A 115 38.58 -0.66 -34.13
N SER A 116 38.67 0.41 -34.91
CA SER A 116 37.51 1.10 -35.47
C SER A 116 36.96 0.32 -36.67
N ALA A 117 35.65 0.18 -36.73
CA ALA A 117 34.95 -0.50 -37.83
C ALA A 117 33.56 0.11 -38.04
N THR A 118 32.93 -0.17 -39.14
CA THR A 118 31.52 0.14 -39.44
C THR A 118 30.69 -1.11 -39.18
N LEU A 119 29.66 -1.02 -38.35
CA LEU A 119 28.71 -2.11 -38.10
C LEU A 119 27.81 -2.29 -39.32
N LEU A 120 27.79 -3.47 -39.93
CA LEU A 120 26.99 -3.77 -41.11
C LEU A 120 25.66 -4.47 -40.71
N SER A 121 25.77 -5.45 -39.84
CA SER A 121 24.58 -6.21 -39.34
C SER A 121 24.92 -6.97 -38.07
N HIS A 122 23.91 -7.49 -37.38
CA HIS A 122 24.07 -8.40 -36.24
C HIS A 122 22.89 -9.37 -36.11
N ASN A 123 23.12 -10.46 -35.37
CA ASN A 123 22.09 -11.45 -35.02
C ASN A 123 21.86 -11.56 -33.51
N GLY A 124 22.29 -10.54 -32.76
CA GLY A 124 22.25 -10.50 -31.29
C GLY A 124 23.53 -11.01 -30.63
N SER A 125 24.04 -12.18 -30.97
CA SER A 125 25.28 -12.76 -30.39
C SER A 125 26.53 -12.39 -31.16
N GLN A 126 26.42 -12.30 -32.48
CA GLN A 126 27.49 -11.95 -33.40
C GLN A 126 27.12 -10.75 -34.26
N ALA A 127 28.12 -10.02 -34.69
CA ALA A 127 27.98 -8.88 -35.57
C ALA A 127 28.98 -8.96 -36.72
N ILE A 128 28.59 -8.44 -37.87
CA ILE A 128 29.43 -8.29 -39.08
C ILE A 128 29.85 -6.84 -39.13
N VAL A 129 31.15 -6.61 -39.18
CA VAL A 129 31.73 -5.24 -39.22
C VAL A 129 32.69 -5.12 -40.40
N LYS A 130 32.77 -3.91 -40.95
CA LYS A 130 33.76 -3.53 -41.98
C LYS A 130 34.85 -2.69 -41.32
N THR A 131 36.08 -3.18 -41.35
CA THR A 131 37.26 -2.52 -40.80
C THR A 131 37.76 -1.36 -41.68
N LEU A 132 38.64 -0.52 -41.18
CA LEU A 132 39.20 0.59 -41.96
C LEU A 132 40.02 0.16 -43.16
N ASP A 133 40.61 -1.04 -43.14
CA ASP A 133 41.30 -1.69 -44.25
C ASP A 133 40.36 -2.45 -45.22
N TYR A 134 39.04 -2.11 -45.16
CA TYR A 134 37.96 -2.63 -46.02
C TYR A 134 37.67 -4.11 -45.88
N LYS A 135 38.17 -4.80 -44.85
CA LYS A 135 37.85 -6.21 -44.62
C LYS A 135 36.51 -6.35 -43.88
N ILE A 136 35.73 -7.35 -44.29
CA ILE A 136 34.50 -7.73 -43.61
C ILE A 136 34.83 -8.89 -42.68
N ILE A 137 34.55 -8.71 -41.36
CA ILE A 137 34.85 -9.71 -40.36
C ILE A 137 33.64 -9.92 -39.43
N THR A 138 33.52 -11.11 -38.85
CA THR A 138 32.54 -11.43 -37.82
C THR A 138 33.20 -11.27 -36.44
N VAL A 139 32.51 -10.61 -35.54
CA VAL A 139 32.95 -10.37 -34.16
C VAL A 139 31.83 -10.74 -33.18
N GLN A 140 32.17 -10.97 -31.91
CA GLN A 140 31.15 -11.15 -30.88
C GLN A 140 30.49 -9.80 -30.55
N SER A 141 29.18 -9.73 -30.48
CA SER A 141 28.44 -8.51 -30.21
C SER A 141 28.84 -7.86 -28.86
N LYS A 142 29.19 -8.68 -27.88
CA LYS A 142 29.69 -8.22 -26.58
C LYS A 142 31.02 -7.45 -26.62
N ASP A 143 31.77 -7.61 -27.67
CA ASP A 143 33.07 -6.97 -27.85
C ASP A 143 32.97 -5.63 -28.61
N ILE A 144 31.75 -5.23 -29.01
CA ILE A 144 31.47 -3.94 -29.63
C ILE A 144 31.24 -2.91 -28.55
N GLN A 145 31.92 -1.78 -28.67
CA GLN A 145 31.81 -0.58 -27.82
C GLN A 145 31.23 0.56 -28.65
N PHE A 146 30.44 1.39 -27.99
CA PHE A 146 29.74 2.52 -28.60
C PHE A 146 30.20 3.82 -27.94
N ASP A 147 30.54 4.83 -28.72
CA ASP A 147 31.00 6.12 -28.22
C ASP A 147 29.85 6.97 -27.67
N THR A 148 28.66 6.82 -28.24
CA THR A 148 27.48 7.63 -27.90
C THR A 148 26.20 6.82 -27.91
N ILE A 149 25.20 7.30 -27.20
CA ILE A 149 23.83 6.81 -27.34
C ILE A 149 23.18 7.61 -28.48
N PRO A 150 22.68 6.95 -29.54
CA PRO A 150 21.99 7.64 -30.61
C PRO A 150 20.80 8.45 -30.12
N SER A 151 20.61 9.65 -30.65
CA SER A 151 19.54 10.57 -30.27
C SER A 151 18.13 10.02 -30.56
N GLU A 152 18.03 9.03 -31.44
CA GLU A 152 16.78 8.35 -31.77
C GLU A 152 16.27 7.45 -30.63
N LEU A 153 17.17 7.04 -29.72
CA LEU A 153 16.82 6.21 -28.56
C LEU A 153 16.34 7.07 -27.38
N ILE A 154 15.09 6.91 -27.03
CA ILE A 154 14.50 7.56 -25.86
C ILE A 154 14.74 6.68 -24.64
N THR A 155 15.81 7.00 -23.88
CA THR A 155 16.29 6.18 -22.75
C THR A 155 15.54 6.42 -21.44
N LYS A 156 14.72 7.47 -21.40
CA LYS A 156 13.80 7.77 -20.27
C LYS A 156 12.37 7.56 -20.76
N PRO A 157 11.50 6.96 -19.90
CA PRO A 157 10.07 6.88 -20.25
C PRO A 157 9.53 8.27 -20.55
N SER A 158 8.94 8.46 -21.72
CA SER A 158 8.50 9.76 -22.21
C SER A 158 7.13 9.69 -22.87
N LEU A 159 6.38 10.77 -22.77
CA LEU A 159 5.18 11.03 -23.58
C LEU A 159 5.56 12.02 -24.69
N VAL A 160 5.27 11.66 -25.92
CA VAL A 160 5.49 12.51 -27.09
C VAL A 160 4.13 12.87 -27.64
N TRP A 161 3.84 14.17 -27.70
CA TRP A 161 2.60 14.68 -28.28
C TRP A 161 2.87 15.35 -29.62
N ASN A 162 2.06 14.99 -30.63
CA ASN A 162 1.95 15.78 -31.84
C ASN A 162 0.98 16.93 -31.59
N ILE A 163 1.44 18.15 -31.82
CA ILE A 163 0.69 19.37 -31.58
C ILE A 163 0.74 20.32 -32.78
N ASN A 164 -0.06 21.37 -32.71
CA ASN A 164 0.13 22.57 -33.50
C ASN A 164 -0.01 23.81 -32.59
N ALA A 165 1.06 24.58 -32.46
CA ALA A 165 1.06 25.87 -31.76
C ALA A 165 0.70 26.98 -32.74
N SER A 166 -0.43 27.67 -32.54
CA SER A 166 -0.90 28.75 -33.43
C SER A 166 -0.12 30.03 -33.29
N LYS A 167 0.61 30.21 -32.20
CA LYS A 167 1.40 31.40 -31.84
C LYS A 167 2.57 31.05 -30.94
N ASP A 168 3.52 31.97 -30.74
CA ASP A 168 4.50 31.90 -29.67
C ASP A 168 3.78 31.99 -28.32
N LEU A 169 4.14 31.12 -27.38
CA LEU A 169 3.43 30.99 -26.11
C LEU A 169 4.36 30.51 -25.01
N ASP A 170 4.37 31.21 -23.88
CA ASP A 170 4.90 30.76 -22.60
C ASP A 170 3.71 30.47 -21.69
N THR A 171 3.58 29.22 -21.25
CA THR A 171 2.44 28.72 -20.48
C THR A 171 2.85 27.63 -19.49
N SER A 172 1.91 27.07 -18.78
CA SER A 172 2.12 25.86 -18.01
C SER A 172 1.43 24.66 -18.65
N LEU A 173 2.03 23.50 -18.47
CA LEU A 173 1.47 22.19 -18.81
C LEU A 173 1.24 21.42 -17.52
N GLU A 174 0.01 21.00 -17.29
CA GLU A 174 -0.35 20.10 -16.18
C GLU A 174 -0.65 18.72 -16.73
N LEU A 175 -0.13 17.71 -16.04
CA LEU A 175 -0.21 16.32 -16.45
C LEU A 175 -0.66 15.44 -15.28
N ASP A 176 -1.78 14.73 -15.47
CA ASP A 176 -2.28 13.72 -14.55
C ASP A 176 -2.18 12.35 -15.21
N TYR A 177 -1.71 11.35 -14.47
CA TYR A 177 -1.67 9.97 -14.97
C TYR A 177 -1.62 8.94 -13.85
N LEU A 178 -2.22 7.78 -14.10
CA LEU A 178 -2.16 6.65 -13.19
C LEU A 178 -0.88 5.83 -13.41
N ILE A 179 -0.33 5.37 -12.30
CA ILE A 179 0.83 4.46 -12.27
C ILE A 179 0.47 3.17 -11.53
N LYS A 180 1.20 2.10 -11.83
CA LYS A 180 1.16 0.82 -11.11
C LYS A 180 2.42 0.64 -10.27
N ASN A 181 2.47 -0.46 -9.50
CA ASN A 181 3.64 -0.87 -8.73
C ASN A 181 4.06 0.14 -7.65
N ILE A 182 3.09 0.83 -7.08
CA ILE A 182 3.27 1.66 -5.89
C ILE A 182 2.21 1.29 -4.86
N THR A 183 2.64 1.01 -3.62
CA THR A 183 1.75 0.57 -2.55
C THR A 183 2.10 1.24 -1.25
N PHE A 184 1.13 1.35 -0.35
CA PHE A 184 1.40 1.70 1.04
C PHE A 184 0.77 0.68 2.01
N LYS A 185 1.33 0.62 3.22
CA LYS A 185 0.80 -0.13 4.36
C LYS A 185 0.97 0.70 5.61
N SER A 186 0.04 0.56 6.53
CA SER A 186 0.13 1.19 7.85
C SER A 186 0.56 0.14 8.88
N ASP A 187 1.58 0.47 9.64
CA ASP A 187 2.11 -0.32 10.73
C ASP A 187 2.09 0.52 12.00
N TYR A 188 1.67 -0.06 13.12
CA TYR A 188 1.54 0.62 14.39
C TYR A 188 2.33 -0.08 15.48
N ILE A 189 2.95 0.70 16.34
CA ILE A 189 3.64 0.22 17.54
C ILE A 189 2.91 0.76 18.74
N LEU A 190 2.28 -0.12 19.50
CA LEU A 190 1.61 0.18 20.76
C LEU A 190 2.51 -0.26 21.91
N ASN A 191 2.92 0.67 22.75
CA ASN A 191 3.62 0.36 24.00
C ASN A 191 2.62 0.46 25.16
N LEU A 192 2.41 -0.65 25.84
CA LEU A 192 1.54 -0.72 27.00
C LEU A 192 2.30 -0.33 28.27
N ASN A 193 1.71 0.56 29.04
CA ASN A 193 2.04 0.78 30.44
C ASN A 193 0.86 0.29 31.32
N GLU A 194 0.87 0.53 32.60
CA GLU A 194 -0.15 -0.01 33.51
C GLU A 194 -1.58 0.50 33.21
N LYS A 195 -1.76 1.81 33.03
CA LYS A 195 -3.07 2.47 32.85
C LYS A 195 -3.19 3.24 31.53
N THR A 196 -2.09 3.50 30.87
CA THR A 196 -2.03 4.26 29.62
C THR A 196 -1.15 3.55 28.62
N SER A 197 -1.21 3.98 27.37
CA SER A 197 -0.38 3.45 26.30
C SER A 197 0.12 4.57 25.40
N SER A 198 1.18 4.31 24.65
CA SER A 198 1.61 5.16 23.54
C SER A 198 1.47 4.43 22.22
N LEU A 199 0.92 5.11 21.23
CA LEU A 199 0.72 4.57 19.88
C LEU A 199 1.51 5.39 18.86
N ASN A 200 2.41 4.72 18.14
CA ASN A 200 3.16 5.30 17.03
C ASN A 200 2.73 4.61 15.74
N GLY A 201 2.38 5.42 14.72
CA GLY A 201 1.98 4.93 13.41
C GLY A 201 2.99 5.28 12.32
N TRP A 202 3.26 4.33 11.45
CA TRP A 202 4.16 4.42 10.32
C TRP A 202 3.46 4.04 9.02
N ILE A 203 3.65 4.85 7.99
CA ILE A 203 3.28 4.50 6.62
C ILE A 203 4.53 3.94 5.93
N SER A 204 4.46 2.70 5.50
CA SER A 204 5.48 2.04 4.67
C SER A 204 5.08 2.11 3.21
N ILE A 205 5.80 2.87 2.40
CA ILE A 205 5.58 3.02 0.96
C ILE A 205 6.61 2.19 0.21
N ASN A 206 6.17 1.36 -0.71
CA ASN A 206 7.03 0.61 -1.62
C ASN A 206 6.85 1.18 -3.02
N ASN A 207 7.84 1.91 -3.51
CA ASN A 207 7.84 2.51 -4.83
C ASN A 207 8.63 1.64 -5.81
N ARG A 208 7.93 0.97 -6.73
CA ARG A 208 8.48 0.21 -7.86
C ARG A 208 7.89 0.70 -9.19
N SER A 209 7.47 1.96 -9.23
CA SER A 209 6.79 2.55 -10.38
C SER A 209 7.72 2.82 -11.59
N GLY A 210 9.03 2.73 -11.37
CA GLY A 210 10.02 3.10 -12.39
C GLY A 210 10.34 4.60 -12.43
N LYS A 211 9.87 5.38 -11.43
CA LYS A 211 10.19 6.81 -11.26
C LYS A 211 10.50 7.10 -9.79
N ALA A 212 11.47 7.96 -9.56
CA ALA A 212 11.70 8.58 -8.25
C ALA A 212 10.86 9.87 -8.14
N PHE A 213 10.19 10.06 -7.00
CA PHE A 213 9.43 11.28 -6.70
C PHE A 213 10.23 12.10 -5.69
N LYS A 214 10.62 13.31 -6.09
CA LYS A 214 11.41 14.23 -5.26
C LYS A 214 10.57 15.41 -4.83
N ASN A 215 10.72 15.84 -3.58
CA ASN A 215 10.01 17.00 -3.03
C ASN A 215 8.48 16.98 -3.31
N THR A 216 7.86 15.81 -3.17
CA THR A 216 6.49 15.51 -3.59
C THR A 216 5.49 15.71 -2.47
N THR A 217 4.34 16.33 -2.77
CA THR A 217 3.16 16.31 -1.88
C THR A 217 2.56 14.92 -1.94
N LEU A 218 2.52 14.23 -0.79
CA LEU A 218 2.02 12.87 -0.71
C LEU A 218 0.66 12.83 -0.04
N SER A 219 -0.26 12.15 -0.68
CA SER A 219 -1.54 11.80 -0.10
C SER A 219 -1.79 10.29 -0.24
N LEU A 220 -2.50 9.74 0.72
CA LEU A 220 -2.87 8.33 0.75
C LEU A 220 -4.39 8.24 0.73
N LEU A 221 -4.93 7.45 -0.16
CA LEU A 221 -6.36 7.20 -0.23
C LEU A 221 -6.64 5.77 0.20
N ALA A 222 -7.32 5.65 1.32
CA ALA A 222 -7.73 4.39 1.90
C ALA A 222 -9.23 4.17 1.63
N GLY A 223 -9.54 3.03 1.02
CA GLY A 223 -10.88 2.63 0.61
C GLY A 223 -10.83 1.69 -0.58
N ASP A 224 -11.93 1.06 -0.90
CA ASP A 224 -12.02 0.15 -2.05
C ASP A 224 -12.34 0.95 -3.33
N LEU A 225 -11.34 1.17 -4.16
CA LEU A 225 -11.50 1.83 -5.45
C LEU A 225 -12.25 0.91 -6.42
N ASN A 226 -13.45 1.31 -6.83
CA ASN A 226 -14.16 0.63 -7.90
C ASN A 226 -13.49 0.92 -9.24
N ARG A 227 -12.89 -0.09 -9.85
CA ARG A 227 -12.22 0.03 -11.16
C ARG A 227 -12.91 -0.85 -12.18
N ALA A 228 -13.01 -0.34 -13.41
CA ALA A 228 -13.41 -1.20 -14.52
C ALA A 228 -12.48 -2.42 -14.60
N PRO A 229 -13.01 -3.64 -14.68
CA PRO A 229 -12.18 -4.82 -14.80
C PRO A 229 -11.36 -4.74 -16.10
N GLN A 230 -10.04 -4.74 -15.99
CA GLN A 230 -9.19 -5.10 -17.13
C GLN A 230 -9.53 -6.55 -17.46
N GLN A 231 -9.86 -6.82 -18.72
CA GLN A 231 -10.30 -8.14 -19.19
C GLN A 231 -9.29 -9.22 -18.82
N ASN A 232 -9.47 -9.81 -17.68
CA ASN A 232 -9.06 -11.15 -17.31
C ASN A 232 -10.13 -11.69 -16.37
N ILE A 233 -10.98 -12.53 -16.91
CA ILE A 233 -12.16 -13.09 -16.30
C ILE A 233 -11.77 -13.94 -15.09
N ARG A 234 -12.11 -13.48 -13.87
CA ARG A 234 -12.52 -14.34 -12.74
C ARG A 234 -13.41 -13.54 -11.78
N LEU A 235 -14.65 -13.98 -11.68
CA LEU A 235 -15.71 -13.45 -10.83
C LEU A 235 -15.43 -13.70 -9.35
N TYR A 236 -15.51 -12.67 -8.51
CA TYR A 236 -15.95 -12.79 -7.13
C TYR A 236 -16.73 -11.53 -6.70
N LYS A 237 -17.87 -11.79 -6.03
CA LYS A 237 -18.86 -10.80 -5.59
C LYS A 237 -18.38 -10.01 -4.36
N ALA A 238 -18.56 -8.69 -4.36
CA ALA A 238 -18.36 -7.80 -3.20
C ALA A 238 -19.71 -7.37 -2.60
N ARG A 239 -19.77 -7.30 -1.28
CA ARG A 239 -20.85 -6.65 -0.51
C ARG A 239 -20.35 -5.33 0.07
N ALA A 240 -21.13 -4.29 -0.10
CA ALA A 240 -20.89 -2.96 0.44
C ALA A 240 -21.44 -2.80 1.87
N VAL A 241 -20.74 -2.03 2.71
CA VAL A 241 -21.30 -1.40 3.92
C VAL A 241 -20.68 -0.02 4.09
N SER A 242 -21.54 0.98 4.25
CA SER A 242 -21.22 2.40 4.49
C SER A 242 -21.15 2.71 5.98
N VAL A 243 -20.34 3.72 6.42
CA VAL A 243 -20.63 4.66 7.53
C VAL A 243 -19.65 5.85 7.58
N MET A 244 -20.17 7.01 7.96
CA MET A 244 -19.67 8.40 7.99
C MET A 244 -18.78 8.75 9.20
N ALA A 245 -17.89 9.63 9.09
CA ALA A 245 -17.53 11.05 9.26
C ALA A 245 -16.84 11.47 10.59
N ASP A 246 -15.81 12.18 10.49
CA ASP A 246 -15.30 13.54 10.78
C ASP A 246 -14.28 13.77 11.91
N ALA A 247 -13.21 14.41 11.51
CA ALA A 247 -12.35 15.57 11.85
C ALA A 247 -11.12 15.42 12.79
N PRO A 248 -10.15 16.37 12.89
CA PRO A 248 -8.95 16.51 12.06
C PRO A 248 -7.61 16.52 12.83
N GLN A 249 -6.47 16.14 12.21
CA GLN A 249 -5.07 16.59 12.39
C GLN A 249 -4.05 15.57 11.81
N VAL A 250 -3.96 15.35 10.76
CA VAL A 250 -3.58 15.20 9.38
C VAL A 250 -4.85 15.55 8.68
N ALA A 251 -4.85 16.37 7.65
CA ALA A 251 -6.11 16.76 7.03
C ALA A 251 -6.78 15.48 6.48
N HIS A 252 -7.58 14.87 7.33
CA HIS A 252 -8.43 13.73 7.02
C HIS A 252 -9.70 14.34 6.43
N LYS A 253 -9.83 14.28 5.12
CA LYS A 253 -11.04 14.66 4.41
C LYS A 253 -11.74 13.39 3.97
N ALA A 254 -12.95 13.15 4.46
CA ALA A 254 -13.84 12.19 3.84
C ALA A 254 -14.26 12.78 2.49
N PHE A 255 -13.87 12.10 1.40
CA PHE A 255 -14.25 12.47 0.05
C PHE A 255 -14.95 11.27 -0.58
N GLU A 256 -16.22 11.42 -0.93
CA GLU A 256 -17.01 10.35 -1.61
C GLU A 256 -16.93 8.98 -0.90
N GLY A 257 -16.88 8.96 0.44
CA GLY A 257 -16.77 7.71 1.22
C GLY A 257 -15.36 7.13 1.35
N TYR A 258 -14.33 7.80 0.83
CA TYR A 258 -12.93 7.43 0.98
C TYR A 258 -12.27 8.20 2.12
N HIS A 259 -11.28 7.58 2.76
CA HIS A 259 -10.43 8.22 3.75
C HIS A 259 -9.16 8.75 3.09
N PHE A 260 -9.03 10.06 3.06
CA PHE A 260 -7.90 10.77 2.44
C PHE A 260 -6.95 11.28 3.53
N TYR A 261 -5.68 10.88 3.45
CA TYR A 261 -4.64 11.27 4.41
C TYR A 261 -3.54 12.02 3.68
N THR A 262 -3.39 13.33 3.93
CA THR A 262 -2.29 14.13 3.37
C THR A 262 -1.14 14.20 4.35
N ILE A 263 0.06 13.83 3.91
CA ILE A 263 1.29 13.97 4.69
C ILE A 263 1.66 15.48 4.73
N PRO A 264 1.85 16.07 5.92
CA PRO A 264 1.96 17.53 6.08
C PRO A 264 3.32 18.12 5.67
N PHE A 265 4.18 17.33 5.05
CA PHE A 265 5.49 17.73 4.55
C PHE A 265 5.81 17.06 3.22
N LYS A 266 6.70 17.66 2.45
CA LYS A 266 7.18 17.08 1.18
C LYS A 266 8.05 15.85 1.45
N VAL A 267 7.88 14.83 0.59
CA VAL A 267 8.60 13.56 0.71
C VAL A 267 9.49 13.29 -0.50
N ASN A 268 10.53 12.48 -0.29
CA ASN A 268 11.33 11.89 -1.35
C ASN A 268 11.12 10.38 -1.36
N LEU A 269 10.69 9.83 -2.49
CA LEU A 269 10.45 8.41 -2.69
C LEU A 269 11.36 7.93 -3.83
N ALA A 270 12.47 7.29 -3.50
CA ALA A 270 13.36 6.72 -4.51
C ALA A 270 12.68 5.54 -5.22
N ASN A 271 13.06 5.29 -6.46
CA ASN A 271 12.57 4.14 -7.20
C ASN A 271 13.22 2.85 -6.68
N ASN A 272 12.45 1.75 -6.63
CA ASN A 272 12.84 0.45 -6.08
C ASN A 272 13.20 0.47 -4.59
N GLU A 273 12.60 1.38 -3.82
CA GLU A 273 12.87 1.56 -2.40
C GLU A 273 11.60 1.46 -1.56
N LYS A 274 11.78 1.04 -0.30
CA LYS A 274 10.77 1.11 0.75
C LYS A 274 11.07 2.27 1.68
N THR A 275 10.20 3.28 1.69
CA THR A 275 10.29 4.45 2.57
C THR A 275 9.28 4.32 3.71
N GLN A 276 9.69 4.63 4.94
CA GLN A 276 8.79 4.67 6.10
C GLN A 276 8.63 6.10 6.61
N ILE A 277 7.39 6.54 6.75
CA ILE A 277 7.03 7.88 7.19
C ILE A 277 6.25 7.77 8.50
N LYS A 278 6.70 8.44 9.56
CA LYS A 278 5.96 8.54 10.81
C LYS A 278 4.80 9.51 10.62
N PHE A 279 3.58 9.03 10.79
CA PHE A 279 2.38 9.86 10.58
C PHE A 279 1.55 10.05 11.85
N LEU A 280 1.77 9.24 12.87
CA LEU A 280 1.07 9.29 14.15
C LEU A 280 2.05 9.16 15.30
N SER A 281 1.87 9.96 16.33
CA SER A 281 2.44 9.79 17.66
C SER A 281 1.40 10.29 18.69
N GLN A 282 0.86 9.38 19.46
CA GLN A 282 -0.09 9.71 20.52
C GLN A 282 0.32 9.00 21.80
N ASP A 283 0.50 9.76 22.87
CA ASP A 283 0.83 9.28 24.19
C ASP A 283 -0.39 9.39 25.13
N ASN A 284 -0.28 8.76 26.30
CA ASN A 284 -1.30 8.80 27.36
C ASN A 284 -2.70 8.34 26.91
N ILE A 285 -2.77 7.35 26.00
CA ILE A 285 -4.05 6.77 25.57
C ILE A 285 -4.62 5.95 26.73
N PRO A 286 -5.83 6.24 27.21
CA PRO A 286 -6.49 5.43 28.23
C PRO A 286 -6.64 3.99 27.75
N THR A 287 -6.23 3.04 28.59
CA THR A 287 -6.11 1.63 28.19
C THR A 287 -6.72 0.75 29.27
N THR A 288 -7.59 -0.18 28.85
CA THR A 288 -8.24 -1.16 29.71
C THR A 288 -7.87 -2.57 29.27
N LYS A 289 -7.40 -3.41 30.23
CA LYS A 289 -7.18 -4.84 30.02
C LYS A 289 -8.49 -5.59 30.27
N ASN A 290 -8.89 -6.45 29.33
CA ASN A 290 -10.10 -7.24 29.39
C ASN A 290 -9.75 -8.73 29.26
N TYR A 291 -10.40 -9.55 30.05
CA TYR A 291 -10.26 -11.01 30.03
C TYR A 291 -11.60 -11.64 29.69
N GLU A 292 -11.63 -12.47 28.64
CA GLU A 292 -12.87 -12.97 28.06
C GLU A 292 -12.79 -14.47 27.75
N ALA A 293 -13.84 -15.18 28.06
CA ALA A 293 -13.98 -16.57 27.65
C ALA A 293 -15.32 -16.81 26.97
N THR A 294 -15.28 -17.38 25.78
CA THR A 294 -16.48 -17.91 25.12
C THR A 294 -16.63 -19.38 25.46
N LEU A 295 -17.76 -19.72 26.04
CA LEU A 295 -18.02 -21.02 26.58
C LEU A 295 -18.89 -21.86 25.63
N ASN A 296 -19.05 -23.14 25.93
CA ASN A 296 -19.93 -24.01 25.17
C ASN A 296 -21.40 -23.77 25.51
N ASN A 297 -22.30 -24.03 24.57
CA ASN A 297 -23.73 -23.95 24.82
C ASN A 297 -24.13 -25.01 25.90
N PRO A 298 -24.73 -24.57 27.02
CA PRO A 298 -25.06 -25.44 28.13
C PRO A 298 -26.04 -26.56 27.75
N LEU A 299 -26.90 -26.32 26.77
CA LEU A 299 -27.92 -27.32 26.34
C LEU A 299 -27.28 -28.54 25.70
N TYR A 300 -26.07 -28.44 25.19
CA TYR A 300 -25.32 -29.53 24.53
C TYR A 300 -24.06 -29.93 25.30
N LEU A 301 -23.88 -29.42 26.52
CA LEU A 301 -22.73 -29.73 27.34
C LEU A 301 -22.82 -31.19 27.84
N MET A 302 -21.75 -31.96 27.66
CA MET A 302 -21.59 -33.28 28.20
C MET A 302 -20.35 -33.34 29.12
N GLY A 303 -20.58 -33.66 30.42
CA GLY A 303 -19.51 -33.77 31.41
C GLY A 303 -18.83 -32.44 31.71
N GLU A 304 -17.51 -32.44 31.62
CA GLU A 304 -16.65 -31.29 31.92
C GLU A 304 -16.03 -30.73 30.63
N ARG A 305 -15.96 -29.40 30.52
CA ARG A 305 -15.25 -28.67 29.46
C ARG A 305 -14.44 -27.52 30.03
N LYS A 306 -13.20 -27.41 29.59
CA LYS A 306 -12.33 -26.26 29.86
C LYS A 306 -12.35 -25.30 28.67
N SER A 307 -12.24 -24.02 28.93
CA SER A 307 -12.16 -22.97 27.91
C SER A 307 -11.04 -22.01 28.24
N ASP A 308 -10.36 -21.54 27.19
CA ASP A 308 -9.30 -20.54 27.33
C ASP A 308 -9.89 -19.18 27.67
N VAL A 309 -9.17 -18.43 28.48
CA VAL A 309 -9.43 -17.03 28.74
C VAL A 309 -8.52 -16.19 27.85
N LEU A 310 -9.12 -15.42 26.94
CA LEU A 310 -8.39 -14.55 26.03
C LEU A 310 -8.19 -13.19 26.69
N GLN A 311 -6.99 -12.63 26.54
CA GLN A 311 -6.64 -11.30 27.00
C GLN A 311 -6.74 -10.32 25.85
N TYR A 312 -7.42 -9.19 26.11
CA TYR A 312 -7.57 -8.06 25.21
C TYR A 312 -7.10 -6.77 25.84
N VAL A 313 -6.77 -5.82 24.99
CA VAL A 313 -6.54 -4.43 25.36
C VAL A 313 -7.48 -3.56 24.56
N SER A 314 -8.22 -2.69 25.24
CA SER A 314 -9.05 -1.67 24.63
C SER A 314 -8.36 -0.31 24.73
N LEU A 315 -8.24 0.36 23.58
CA LEU A 315 -7.75 1.73 23.45
C LEU A 315 -8.94 2.65 23.24
N GLU A 316 -8.99 3.75 23.96
CA GLU A 316 -10.04 4.75 23.86
C GLU A 316 -9.46 6.12 23.47
N LYS A 317 -10.31 7.03 22.96
CA LYS A 317 -9.94 8.42 22.68
C LYS A 317 -8.77 8.57 21.71
N LEU A 318 -8.81 7.85 20.59
CA LEU A 318 -7.86 8.04 19.52
C LEU A 318 -8.09 9.39 18.85
N THR A 319 -7.05 10.22 18.76
CA THR A 319 -7.14 11.61 18.28
C THR A 319 -7.27 11.74 16.77
N MET A 320 -7.05 10.66 16.03
CA MET A 320 -7.19 10.64 14.57
C MET A 320 -7.71 9.30 14.07
N ALA A 321 -8.25 9.30 12.87
CA ALA A 321 -8.63 8.07 12.18
C ALA A 321 -7.39 7.26 11.81
N LEU A 322 -7.48 5.93 11.94
CA LEU A 322 -6.39 5.01 11.61
C LEU A 322 -6.67 4.28 10.31
N PRO A 323 -5.77 4.36 9.31
CA PRO A 323 -5.79 3.45 8.18
C PRO A 323 -5.71 1.99 8.62
N LYS A 324 -6.32 1.10 7.85
CA LYS A 324 -6.20 -0.34 8.08
C LYS A 324 -4.73 -0.76 8.13
N GLY A 325 -4.36 -1.61 9.09
CA GLY A 325 -2.97 -1.99 9.28
C GLY A 325 -2.77 -3.01 10.40
N ILE A 326 -1.52 -3.18 10.80
CA ILE A 326 -1.11 -4.11 11.86
C ILE A 326 -0.64 -3.31 13.08
N ILE A 327 -1.27 -3.55 14.23
CA ILE A 327 -0.79 -3.05 15.52
C ILE A 327 0.05 -4.14 16.19
N ARG A 328 1.32 -3.83 16.46
CA ARG A 328 2.22 -4.62 17.29
C ARG A 328 2.22 -4.07 18.69
N THR A 329 1.79 -4.88 19.64
CA THR A 329 1.65 -4.49 21.05
C THR A 329 2.84 -4.99 21.84
N TYR A 330 3.53 -4.07 22.51
CA TYR A 330 4.67 -4.35 23.37
C TYR A 330 4.36 -4.00 24.83
N GLY A 331 4.80 -4.86 25.75
CA GLY A 331 4.90 -4.57 27.18
C GLY A 331 6.36 -4.38 27.58
N THR A 332 6.57 -4.04 28.86
CA THR A 332 7.90 -3.93 29.45
C THR A 332 8.03 -4.96 30.58
N LEU A 333 9.05 -5.80 30.51
CA LEU A 333 9.43 -6.74 31.55
C LEU A 333 10.91 -6.52 31.89
N GLU A 334 11.21 -6.21 33.15
CA GLU A 334 12.58 -5.94 33.63
C GLU A 334 13.34 -4.92 32.76
N GLY A 335 12.65 -3.84 32.35
CA GLY A 335 13.21 -2.79 31.50
C GLY A 335 13.36 -3.15 30.01
N LYS A 336 13.02 -4.38 29.61
CA LYS A 336 13.10 -4.86 28.20
C LYS A 336 11.71 -4.89 27.58
N LYS A 337 11.64 -4.51 26.29
CA LYS A 337 10.39 -4.61 25.52
C LYS A 337 10.15 -6.05 25.08
N VAL A 338 8.92 -6.53 25.31
CA VAL A 338 8.45 -7.86 24.93
C VAL A 338 7.23 -7.69 24.04
N LEU A 339 7.22 -8.37 22.88
CA LEU A 339 6.07 -8.42 22.00
C LEU A 339 4.97 -9.27 22.64
N LEU A 340 3.81 -8.66 22.90
CA LEU A 340 2.65 -9.32 23.52
C LEU A 340 1.65 -9.84 22.49
N GLY A 341 1.65 -9.28 21.27
CA GLY A 341 0.76 -9.73 20.21
C GLY A 341 0.74 -8.82 19.01
N GLU A 342 0.18 -9.32 17.90
CA GLU A 342 -0.09 -8.58 16.68
C GLU A 342 -1.58 -8.69 16.32
N THR A 343 -2.20 -7.57 15.98
CA THR A 343 -3.62 -7.52 15.62
C THR A 343 -3.81 -6.69 14.36
N ASN A 344 -4.53 -7.24 13.39
CA ASN A 344 -4.99 -6.48 12.24
C ASN A 344 -6.16 -5.58 12.64
N ILE A 345 -6.09 -4.30 12.28
CA ILE A 345 -7.21 -3.36 12.39
C ILE A 345 -7.76 -3.01 11.01
N SER A 346 -9.06 -2.82 10.94
CA SER A 346 -9.74 -2.20 9.79
C SER A 346 -9.54 -0.68 9.84
N HIS A 347 -10.01 0.03 8.81
CA HIS A 347 -10.11 1.49 8.88
C HIS A 347 -10.94 1.87 10.09
N THR A 348 -10.35 2.64 10.99
CA THR A 348 -10.96 2.99 12.28
C THR A 348 -11.12 4.50 12.35
N PRO A 349 -12.36 5.01 12.46
CA PRO A 349 -12.61 6.44 12.64
C PRO A 349 -11.99 6.98 13.92
N LYS A 350 -11.76 8.28 13.95
CA LYS A 350 -11.40 9.01 15.17
C LYS A 350 -12.39 8.71 16.30
N ASP A 351 -11.92 8.71 17.54
CA ASP A 351 -12.71 8.49 18.77
C ASP A 351 -13.45 7.15 18.84
N THR A 352 -13.13 6.21 17.93
CA THR A 352 -13.68 4.85 17.94
C THR A 352 -12.79 3.95 18.79
N PRO A 353 -13.31 3.28 19.83
CA PRO A 353 -12.52 2.34 20.63
C PRO A 353 -12.02 1.16 19.80
N ILE A 354 -10.76 0.78 20.02
CA ILE A 354 -10.15 -0.39 19.38
C ILE A 354 -9.89 -1.45 20.43
N LYS A 355 -10.37 -2.67 20.16
CA LYS A 355 -10.10 -3.85 21.01
C LYS A 355 -9.08 -4.75 20.30
N LEU A 356 -7.92 -4.92 20.93
CA LEU A 356 -6.79 -5.69 20.44
C LEU A 356 -6.67 -7.01 21.21
N LYS A 357 -6.63 -8.12 20.49
CA LYS A 357 -6.36 -9.44 21.07
C LYS A 357 -4.85 -9.58 21.29
N LEU A 358 -4.44 -9.90 22.52
CA LEU A 358 -3.04 -10.18 22.88
C LEU A 358 -2.72 -11.66 22.82
N GLY A 359 -3.63 -12.51 23.32
CA GLY A 359 -3.41 -13.95 23.37
C GLY A 359 -4.25 -14.63 24.45
N THR A 360 -3.85 -15.84 24.85
CA THR A 360 -4.45 -16.59 25.95
C THR A 360 -3.76 -16.21 27.26
N ASN A 361 -4.56 -15.92 28.30
CA ASN A 361 -4.05 -15.73 29.64
C ASN A 361 -3.89 -17.07 30.35
N PHE A 362 -2.68 -17.40 30.80
CA PHE A 362 -2.37 -18.71 31.41
C PHE A 362 -2.76 -18.81 32.88
N ASP A 363 -2.87 -17.68 33.58
CA ASP A 363 -3.21 -17.64 35.01
C ASP A 363 -4.71 -17.75 35.26
N LEU A 364 -5.51 -17.49 34.23
CA LEU A 364 -6.97 -17.59 34.31
C LEU A 364 -7.44 -18.89 33.69
N LYS A 365 -8.21 -19.66 34.45
CA LYS A 365 -8.80 -20.93 33.99
C LYS A 365 -10.30 -20.88 34.17
N VAL A 366 -11.01 -21.36 33.16
CA VAL A 366 -12.47 -21.47 33.19
C VAL A 366 -12.89 -22.89 32.85
N LYS A 367 -13.81 -23.43 33.64
CA LYS A 367 -14.35 -24.75 33.52
C LYS A 367 -15.87 -24.74 33.62
N GLN A 368 -16.52 -25.52 32.77
CA GLN A 368 -17.95 -25.83 32.81
C GLN A 368 -18.13 -27.30 33.21
N THR A 369 -18.97 -27.60 34.17
CA THR A 369 -19.28 -28.96 34.58
C THR A 369 -20.79 -29.15 34.56
N LEU A 370 -21.26 -30.11 33.79
CA LEU A 370 -22.66 -30.51 33.83
C LEU A 370 -22.97 -31.18 35.19
N LEU A 371 -23.90 -30.58 35.94
CA LEU A 371 -24.35 -31.16 37.24
C LEU A 371 -25.58 -32.04 37.06
N LYS A 372 -26.56 -31.55 36.30
CA LYS A 372 -27.81 -32.27 36.10
C LYS A 372 -28.34 -31.97 34.71
N ARG A 373 -28.96 -32.96 34.11
CA ARG A 373 -29.74 -32.85 32.89
C ARG A 373 -31.06 -33.59 33.06
N ASP A 374 -32.15 -32.86 32.87
CA ASP A 374 -33.53 -33.36 33.04
C ASP A 374 -34.36 -32.97 31.83
N ASP A 375 -33.97 -33.50 30.68
CA ASP A 375 -34.58 -33.16 29.40
C ASP A 375 -35.90 -33.95 29.19
N THR A 376 -36.87 -33.31 28.64
CA THR A 376 -38.08 -33.94 28.13
C THR A 376 -38.13 -33.89 26.61
N LYS A 377 -39.18 -34.48 25.97
CA LYS A 377 -39.38 -34.39 24.52
C LYS A 377 -39.55 -32.94 24.03
N GLU A 378 -40.01 -32.04 24.90
CA GLU A 378 -40.38 -30.67 24.55
C GLU A 378 -39.42 -29.62 25.15
N ARG A 379 -38.61 -29.98 26.13
CA ARG A 379 -37.84 -29.02 26.92
C ARG A 379 -36.47 -29.56 27.29
N PHE A 380 -35.48 -28.65 27.26
CA PHE A 380 -34.18 -28.78 27.92
C PHE A 380 -34.26 -28.21 29.34
N ASP A 381 -33.72 -28.92 30.35
CA ASP A 381 -33.53 -28.45 31.72
C ASP A 381 -32.14 -28.89 32.17
N VAL A 382 -31.21 -27.95 32.23
CA VAL A 382 -29.78 -28.26 32.41
C VAL A 382 -29.21 -27.39 33.51
N SER A 383 -28.52 -28.02 34.45
CA SER A 383 -27.77 -27.36 35.53
C SER A 383 -26.26 -27.47 35.31
N VAL A 384 -25.57 -26.34 35.26
CA VAL A 384 -24.14 -26.27 34.98
C VAL A 384 -23.44 -25.51 36.10
N LYS A 385 -22.33 -26.08 36.58
CA LYS A 385 -21.38 -25.41 37.47
C LYS A 385 -20.27 -24.78 36.65
N TYR A 386 -19.98 -23.51 36.93
CA TYR A 386 -18.87 -22.75 36.39
C TYR A 386 -17.82 -22.56 37.47
N THR A 387 -16.58 -22.89 37.15
CA THR A 387 -15.41 -22.73 38.03
C THR A 387 -14.41 -21.81 37.35
N LEU A 388 -14.09 -20.66 37.95
CA LEU A 388 -13.11 -19.69 37.46
C LEU A 388 -11.98 -19.60 38.50
N ALA A 389 -10.76 -19.96 38.06
CA ALA A 389 -9.56 -19.83 38.89
C ALA A 389 -8.66 -18.71 38.38
N ASN A 390 -8.18 -17.90 39.30
CA ASN A 390 -7.18 -16.86 39.07
C ASN A 390 -5.91 -17.23 39.84
N HIS A 391 -4.85 -17.58 39.13
CA HIS A 391 -3.53 -17.93 39.70
C HIS A 391 -2.56 -16.76 39.69
N SER A 392 -3.01 -15.54 39.38
CA SER A 392 -2.17 -14.34 39.42
C SER A 392 -2.28 -13.64 40.76
N ASP A 393 -1.28 -12.80 41.08
CA ASP A 393 -1.20 -12.02 42.36
C ASP A 393 -2.09 -10.79 42.38
N GLU A 394 -2.92 -10.58 41.35
CA GLU A 394 -3.84 -9.46 41.24
C GLU A 394 -5.28 -9.92 40.99
N PRO A 395 -6.29 -9.24 41.49
CA PRO A 395 -7.66 -9.54 41.12
C PRO A 395 -7.90 -9.25 39.65
N LYS A 396 -8.61 -10.17 38.95
CA LYS A 396 -8.93 -10.05 37.54
C LYS A 396 -10.43 -10.07 37.30
N GLN A 397 -10.91 -9.19 36.44
CA GLN A 397 -12.31 -9.17 36.01
C GLN A 397 -12.43 -9.98 34.72
N VAL A 398 -13.19 -11.08 34.76
CA VAL A 398 -13.40 -12.00 33.63
C VAL A 398 -14.83 -11.89 33.14
N THR A 399 -14.98 -11.73 31.82
CA THR A 399 -16.28 -11.77 31.15
C THR A 399 -16.48 -13.12 30.46
N LEU A 400 -17.54 -13.82 30.85
CA LEU A 400 -17.95 -15.08 30.24
C LEU A 400 -19.08 -14.83 29.22
N PHE A 401 -18.94 -15.37 28.03
CA PHE A 401 -19.96 -15.38 27.00
C PHE A 401 -20.47 -16.81 26.79
N ILE A 402 -21.72 -17.04 27.13
CA ILE A 402 -22.35 -18.36 27.08
C ILE A 402 -23.42 -18.33 26.00
N PRO A 403 -23.26 -19.07 24.89
CA PRO A 403 -24.28 -19.16 23.86
C PRO A 403 -25.57 -19.79 24.43
N PHE A 404 -26.66 -19.02 24.42
CA PHE A 404 -27.98 -19.46 24.86
C PHE A 404 -29.06 -18.58 24.26
N ASN A 405 -29.93 -19.15 23.46
CA ASN A 405 -30.94 -18.40 22.73
C ASN A 405 -32.00 -17.82 23.68
N LYS A 406 -32.24 -16.54 23.59
CA LYS A 406 -33.30 -15.85 24.31
C LYS A 406 -34.61 -15.93 23.50
N ASN A 407 -35.57 -16.68 23.97
CA ASN A 407 -36.96 -16.73 23.48
C ASN A 407 -37.93 -16.65 24.66
N SER A 408 -39.26 -16.67 24.38
CA SER A 408 -40.28 -16.61 25.45
C SER A 408 -40.21 -17.75 26.46
N ASP A 409 -39.69 -18.90 26.04
CA ASP A 409 -39.60 -20.12 26.85
C ASP A 409 -38.21 -20.36 27.43
N SER A 410 -37.28 -19.41 27.25
CA SER A 410 -35.91 -19.51 27.76
C SER A 410 -35.79 -18.85 29.13
N HIS A 411 -35.32 -19.62 30.12
CA HIS A 411 -35.15 -19.17 31.50
C HIS A 411 -33.73 -19.45 31.97
N VAL A 412 -33.12 -18.46 32.61
CA VAL A 412 -31.81 -18.59 33.27
C VAL A 412 -32.00 -18.27 34.75
N THR A 413 -31.63 -19.22 35.61
CA THR A 413 -31.74 -19.04 37.08
C THR A 413 -30.35 -19.20 37.69
N THR A 414 -29.92 -18.19 38.45
CA THR A 414 -28.62 -18.15 39.13
C THR A 414 -28.61 -17.07 40.20
N LYS A 415 -27.67 -17.14 41.15
CA LYS A 415 -27.42 -16.08 42.15
C LYS A 415 -26.53 -14.95 41.63
N GLU A 416 -25.77 -15.19 40.55
CA GLU A 416 -24.87 -14.19 39.97
C GLU A 416 -25.62 -13.25 39.01
N LYS A 417 -25.14 -11.98 38.95
CA LYS A 417 -25.70 -11.00 38.00
C LYS A 417 -25.30 -11.35 36.58
N TYR A 418 -26.26 -11.40 35.67
CA TYR A 418 -26.04 -11.62 34.26
C TYR A 418 -26.86 -10.68 33.38
N ARG A 419 -26.49 -10.62 32.10
CA ARG A 419 -27.25 -9.90 31.06
C ARG A 419 -27.29 -10.71 29.79
N PHE A 420 -28.35 -10.52 29.00
CA PHE A 420 -28.35 -10.97 27.61
C PHE A 420 -27.69 -9.92 26.74
N THR A 421 -26.75 -10.33 25.89
CA THR A 421 -26.06 -9.48 24.92
C THR A 421 -26.39 -9.89 23.48
N LYS A 422 -26.00 -9.06 22.51
CA LYS A 422 -26.21 -9.36 21.09
C LYS A 422 -25.62 -10.74 20.73
N GLY A 423 -26.26 -11.46 19.79
CA GLY A 423 -25.83 -12.80 19.36
C GLY A 423 -26.29 -13.93 20.28
N ASN A 424 -27.39 -13.73 21.04
CA ASN A 424 -27.95 -14.76 21.93
C ASN A 424 -26.94 -15.29 22.95
N LEU A 425 -26.26 -14.38 23.64
CA LEU A 425 -25.27 -14.71 24.66
C LEU A 425 -25.77 -14.30 26.05
N VAL A 426 -25.72 -15.23 27.00
CA VAL A 426 -25.78 -14.92 28.43
C VAL A 426 -24.37 -14.52 28.85
N THR A 427 -24.23 -13.31 29.42
CA THR A 427 -22.95 -12.72 29.76
C THR A 427 -22.85 -12.47 31.25
N PHE A 428 -21.77 -13.00 31.86
CA PHE A 428 -21.38 -12.73 33.24
C PHE A 428 -20.11 -11.90 33.25
N THR A 429 -20.02 -10.90 34.13
CA THR A 429 -18.78 -10.16 34.38
C THR A 429 -18.47 -10.31 35.85
N LEU A 430 -17.40 -11.03 36.19
CA LEU A 430 -17.06 -11.50 37.54
C LEU A 430 -15.64 -11.07 37.90
N THR A 431 -15.46 -10.53 39.09
CA THR A 431 -14.12 -10.29 39.64
C THR A 431 -13.70 -11.49 40.45
N ILE A 432 -12.51 -12.03 40.12
CA ILE A 432 -11.88 -13.15 40.81
C ILE A 432 -10.68 -12.61 41.58
N PRO A 433 -10.66 -12.69 42.90
CA PRO A 433 -9.51 -12.25 43.70
C PRO A 433 -8.21 -12.94 43.33
N ALA A 434 -7.08 -12.40 43.74
CA ALA A 434 -5.76 -13.00 43.51
C ALA A 434 -5.67 -14.38 44.18
N ASN A 435 -5.11 -15.33 43.47
CA ASN A 435 -4.89 -16.72 43.95
C ASN A 435 -6.16 -17.43 44.43
N GLU A 436 -7.33 -17.03 43.95
CA GLU A 436 -8.62 -17.62 44.36
C GLU A 436 -9.36 -18.30 43.21
N THR A 437 -10.34 -19.12 43.61
CA THR A 437 -11.29 -19.79 42.72
C THR A 437 -12.71 -19.39 43.10
N LYS A 438 -13.48 -18.96 42.13
CA LYS A 438 -14.91 -18.66 42.24
C LYS A 438 -15.73 -19.73 41.54
N GLU A 439 -16.73 -20.27 42.25
CA GLU A 439 -17.69 -21.23 41.70
C GLU A 439 -19.10 -20.69 41.80
N PHE A 440 -19.91 -20.94 40.77
CA PHE A 440 -21.33 -20.65 40.75
C PHE A 440 -22.10 -21.60 39.85
N GLN A 441 -23.39 -21.71 40.12
CA GLN A 441 -24.29 -22.59 39.35
C GLN A 441 -25.30 -21.75 38.57
N VAL A 442 -25.62 -22.26 37.38
CA VAL A 442 -26.65 -21.69 36.52
C VAL A 442 -27.55 -22.81 35.99
N ASN A 443 -28.86 -22.62 36.12
CA ASN A 443 -29.86 -23.49 35.54
C ASN A 443 -30.40 -22.84 34.27
N PHE A 444 -30.39 -23.63 33.17
CA PHE A 444 -30.88 -23.20 31.87
C PHE A 444 -32.09 -24.06 31.49
N LYS A 445 -33.16 -23.39 31.14
CA LYS A 445 -34.36 -24.05 30.58
C LYS A 445 -34.70 -23.43 29.25
N SER A 446 -35.04 -24.25 28.28
CA SER A 446 -35.44 -23.80 26.94
C SER A 446 -36.33 -24.85 26.29
N LYS A 447 -37.29 -24.42 25.47
CA LYS A 447 -38.02 -25.32 24.58
C LYS A 447 -37.06 -25.91 23.56
N ARG A 448 -37.31 -27.13 23.12
CA ARG A 448 -36.57 -27.83 22.04
C ARG A 448 -36.86 -27.25 20.69
#